data_6a69dba9b5e09457f37f6f09e3c2bfae
#
_entry.id   6a69dba9b5e09457f37f6f09e3c2bfae
#
_cell.length_a   1.000
_cell.length_b   1.000
_cell.length_c   1.000
_cell.angle_alpha   90.00
_cell.angle_beta   90.00
_cell.angle_gamma   90.00
#
_symmetry.space_group_name_H-M   'P 1'
#
loop_
_entity.id
_entity.type
_entity.pdbx_description
1 polymer ?
#
loop_
_entity_poly.entity_id
_entity_poly.type
_entity_poly.pdbx_seq_one_letter_code
_entity_poly.pdbx_strand_id
1 'polypeptide(L)'
;AVSGTDVVLCYMADRVDQKLLDRLRRKLQGITVPTLAMAQESLAECLVRRQWFNPFPKTRYTERPDCAAASVAEGRIVLLVDNSAAAMILPTSLFDFVQDTNDYYFPPLIGTYLRFVRALVSAFALFLTPVWYLLVRNPDTIPQWLAFIQVKEPNTVPLLLQLLII
;
A
#
# COMPACT_ATOMS: atom_id res chain seq x y z
N ALA A 1 14.41 15.11 -19.69
CA ALA A 1 13.83 16.02 -18.69
C ALA A 1 12.34 16.16 -18.92
N VAL A 2 11.56 16.21 -17.87
CA VAL A 2 10.12 16.44 -17.89
C VAL A 2 9.88 17.80 -17.25
N SER A 3 9.36 18.76 -18.04
CA SER A 3 9.11 20.12 -17.54
C SER A 3 10.32 20.78 -16.85
N GLY A 4 11.52 20.57 -17.40
CA GLY A 4 12.78 21.10 -16.81
C GLY A 4 13.36 20.30 -15.66
N THR A 5 12.69 19.22 -15.21
CA THR A 5 13.17 18.32 -14.15
C THR A 5 13.67 17.02 -14.78
N ASP A 6 14.83 16.56 -14.35
CA ASP A 6 15.39 15.30 -14.83
C ASP A 6 14.69 14.11 -14.13
N VAL A 7 14.23 13.16 -14.92
CA VAL A 7 13.55 11.94 -14.46
C VAL A 7 14.25 10.73 -15.05
N VAL A 8 14.70 9.83 -14.17
CA VAL A 8 15.38 8.60 -14.55
C VAL A 8 14.47 7.41 -14.24
N LEU A 9 14.35 6.51 -15.23
CA LEU A 9 13.62 5.25 -15.12
C LEU A 9 14.62 4.10 -14.92
N CYS A 10 14.56 3.46 -13.77
CA CYS A 10 15.35 2.27 -13.43
C CYS A 10 14.45 1.04 -13.51
N TYR A 11 14.82 0.06 -14.31
CA TYR A 11 14.08 -1.20 -14.47
C TYR A 11 15.00 -2.32 -14.95
N MET A 12 14.59 -3.58 -14.73
CA MET A 12 15.29 -4.76 -15.24
C MET A 12 14.58 -5.24 -16.52
N ALA A 13 15.29 -5.24 -17.64
CA ALA A 13 14.70 -5.43 -18.97
C ALA A 13 14.07 -6.82 -19.19
N ASP A 14 14.58 -7.84 -18.50
CA ASP A 14 14.13 -9.23 -18.56
C ASP A 14 12.91 -9.52 -17.68
N ARG A 15 12.62 -8.67 -16.68
CA ARG A 15 11.55 -8.89 -15.68
C ARG A 15 10.44 -7.87 -15.71
N VAL A 16 10.68 -6.71 -16.29
CA VAL A 16 9.70 -5.62 -16.32
C VAL A 16 8.51 -5.93 -17.24
N ASP A 17 7.31 -5.55 -16.82
CA ASP A 17 6.15 -5.53 -17.71
C ASP A 17 6.34 -4.44 -18.78
N GLN A 18 6.65 -4.88 -20.01
CA GLN A 18 6.89 -4.00 -21.16
C GLN A 18 5.68 -3.10 -21.48
N LYS A 19 4.46 -3.61 -21.30
CA LYS A 19 3.24 -2.82 -21.52
C LYS A 19 3.12 -1.66 -20.56
N LEU A 20 3.48 -1.90 -19.30
CA LEU A 20 3.50 -0.88 -18.26
C LEU A 20 4.61 0.15 -18.54
N LEU A 21 5.81 -0.32 -18.89
CA LEU A 21 6.94 0.53 -19.22
C LEU A 21 6.63 1.47 -20.40
N ASP A 22 6.07 0.96 -21.49
CA ASP A 22 5.70 1.76 -22.66
C ASP A 22 4.58 2.75 -22.34
N ARG A 23 3.64 2.38 -21.48
CA ARG A 23 2.60 3.27 -21.00
C ARG A 23 3.18 4.42 -20.15
N LEU A 24 4.13 4.12 -19.27
CA LEU A 24 4.81 5.12 -18.46
C LEU A 24 5.63 6.06 -19.32
N ARG A 25 6.41 5.55 -20.29
CA ARG A 25 7.19 6.35 -21.23
C ARG A 25 6.31 7.33 -22.01
N ARG A 26 5.19 6.84 -22.56
CA ARG A 26 4.24 7.69 -23.29
C ARG A 26 3.64 8.78 -22.40
N LYS A 27 3.31 8.45 -21.16
CA LYS A 27 2.78 9.42 -20.22
C LYS A 27 3.81 10.47 -19.84
N LEU A 28 5.07 10.07 -19.56
CA LEU A 28 6.16 11.00 -19.25
C LEU A 28 6.41 11.98 -20.42
N GLN A 29 6.38 11.48 -21.66
CA GLN A 29 6.54 12.31 -22.86
C GLN A 29 5.35 13.25 -23.10
N GLY A 30 4.16 12.88 -22.64
CA GLY A 30 2.94 13.67 -22.77
C GLY A 30 2.73 14.72 -21.68
N ILE A 31 3.61 14.83 -20.71
CA ILE A 31 3.50 15.83 -19.63
C ILE A 31 3.89 17.20 -20.19
N THR A 32 2.92 18.10 -20.29
CA THR A 32 3.08 19.47 -20.79
C THR A 32 3.00 20.54 -19.72
N VAL A 33 3.04 20.15 -18.44
CA VAL A 33 2.97 21.08 -17.31
C VAL A 33 4.23 21.96 -17.31
N PRO A 34 4.11 23.29 -17.21
CA PRO A 34 5.26 24.21 -17.32
C PRO A 34 6.28 24.06 -16.18
N THR A 35 5.84 23.70 -14.99
CA THR A 35 6.71 23.46 -13.82
C THR A 35 6.14 22.36 -12.94
N LEU A 36 7.00 21.47 -12.44
CA LEU A 36 6.66 20.50 -11.42
C LEU A 36 6.93 21.16 -10.05
N ALA A 37 5.95 21.81 -9.48
CA ALA A 37 6.10 22.57 -8.24
C ALA A 37 6.58 21.71 -7.05
N MET A 38 6.07 20.47 -6.96
CA MET A 38 6.55 19.43 -6.04
C MET A 38 7.02 18.25 -6.89
N ALA A 39 8.25 18.30 -7.37
CA ALA A 39 8.79 17.44 -8.43
C ALA A 39 8.21 16.02 -8.47
N GLN A 40 8.31 15.29 -7.37
CA GLN A 40 7.89 13.89 -7.28
C GLN A 40 6.36 13.73 -7.15
N GLU A 41 5.70 14.53 -6.31
CA GLU A 41 4.25 14.46 -6.10
C GLU A 41 3.48 14.90 -7.33
N SER A 42 3.90 16.00 -7.96
CA SER A 42 3.30 16.47 -9.21
C SER A 42 3.47 15.45 -10.33
N LEU A 43 4.62 14.76 -10.38
CA LEU A 43 4.85 13.68 -11.32
C LEU A 43 3.93 12.49 -11.05
N ALA A 44 3.75 12.11 -9.78
CA ALA A 44 2.85 11.02 -9.40
C ALA A 44 1.41 11.31 -9.82
N GLU A 45 0.92 12.53 -9.63
CA GLU A 45 -0.42 12.95 -10.07
C GLU A 45 -0.58 12.87 -11.59
N CYS A 46 0.44 13.26 -12.34
CA CYS A 46 0.42 13.17 -13.81
C CYS A 46 0.44 11.71 -14.30
N LEU A 47 1.20 10.84 -13.63
CA LEU A 47 1.36 9.45 -14.03
C LEU A 47 0.17 8.57 -13.62
N VAL A 48 -0.39 8.82 -12.44
CA VAL A 48 -1.43 7.99 -11.85
C VAL A 48 -2.77 8.72 -11.91
N ARG A 49 -3.68 8.19 -12.73
CA ARG A 49 -5.04 8.71 -12.75
C ARG A 49 -5.72 8.44 -11.40
N ARG A 50 -6.05 9.49 -10.67
CA ARG A 50 -6.76 9.40 -9.39
C ARG A 50 -8.14 8.78 -9.64
N GLN A 51 -8.35 7.56 -9.14
CA GLN A 51 -9.65 6.91 -9.17
C GLN A 51 -10.32 7.17 -7.82
N TRP A 52 -11.44 7.86 -7.84
CA TRP A 52 -12.18 8.24 -6.62
C TRP A 52 -12.60 7.03 -5.75
N PHE A 53 -12.83 5.89 -6.40
CA PHE A 53 -13.22 4.64 -5.72
C PHE A 53 -12.05 3.80 -5.20
N ASN A 54 -10.80 4.13 -5.52
CA ASN A 54 -9.65 3.35 -5.07
C ASN A 54 -8.87 4.12 -4.00
N PRO A 55 -9.04 3.78 -2.71
CA PRO A 55 -8.33 4.43 -1.62
C PRO A 55 -6.83 4.08 -1.58
N PHE A 56 -6.39 3.04 -2.32
CA PHE A 56 -5.02 2.59 -2.28
C PHE A 56 -4.14 3.38 -3.24
N PRO A 57 -3.00 3.92 -2.76
CA PRO A 57 -2.03 4.58 -3.62
C PRO A 57 -1.43 3.58 -4.60
N LYS A 58 -1.24 4.01 -5.84
CA LYS A 58 -0.63 3.19 -6.91
C LYS A 58 0.88 3.35 -6.98
N THR A 59 1.42 4.21 -6.15
CA THR A 59 2.84 4.51 -6.03
C THR A 59 3.29 4.31 -4.59
N ARG A 60 4.49 3.80 -4.42
CA ARG A 60 5.17 3.70 -3.13
C ARG A 60 6.46 4.49 -3.20
N TYR A 61 6.82 5.14 -2.12
CA TYR A 61 8.05 5.90 -2.00
C TYR A 61 9.02 5.20 -1.06
N THR A 62 10.30 5.29 -1.37
CA THR A 62 11.37 4.82 -0.49
C THR A 62 12.58 5.74 -0.60
N GLU A 63 13.17 6.06 0.54
CA GLU A 63 14.43 6.79 0.62
C GLU A 63 15.64 5.83 0.68
N ARG A 64 15.35 4.54 0.77
CA ARG A 64 16.36 3.50 0.92
C ARG A 64 16.75 2.92 -0.45
N PRO A 65 18.03 3.07 -0.86
CA PRO A 65 18.48 2.58 -2.17
C PRO A 65 18.47 1.05 -2.28
N ASP A 66 18.66 0.32 -1.18
CA ASP A 66 18.57 -1.13 -1.13
C ASP A 66 17.15 -1.64 -1.44
N CYS A 67 16.13 -0.98 -0.88
CA CYS A 67 14.73 -1.30 -1.16
C CYS A 67 14.33 -0.97 -2.60
N ALA A 68 14.85 0.14 -3.13
CA ALA A 68 14.66 0.50 -4.52
C ALA A 68 15.30 -0.55 -5.46
N ALA A 69 16.54 -0.97 -5.16
CA ALA A 69 17.25 -2.00 -5.92
C ALA A 69 16.53 -3.36 -5.87
N ALA A 70 16.06 -3.78 -4.68
CA ALA A 70 15.28 -5.01 -4.52
C ALA A 70 13.99 -4.97 -5.35
N SER A 71 13.29 -3.83 -5.36
CA SER A 71 12.07 -3.64 -6.16
C SER A 71 12.35 -3.74 -7.67
N VAL A 72 13.48 -3.22 -8.15
CA VAL A 72 13.91 -3.36 -9.55
C VAL A 72 14.19 -4.83 -9.87
N ALA A 73 14.83 -5.56 -8.97
CA ALA A 73 15.10 -7.00 -9.13
C ALA A 73 13.81 -7.85 -9.14
N GLU A 74 12.75 -7.39 -8.49
CA GLU A 74 11.41 -7.98 -8.54
C GLU A 74 10.65 -7.69 -9.84
N GLY A 75 11.21 -6.87 -10.74
CA GLY A 75 10.59 -6.49 -12.02
C GLY A 75 9.73 -5.22 -11.96
N ARG A 76 9.85 -4.44 -10.89
CA ARG A 76 9.17 -3.16 -10.76
C ARG A 76 9.97 -2.05 -11.45
N ILE A 77 9.29 -0.95 -11.70
CA ILE A 77 9.89 0.26 -12.27
C ILE A 77 10.11 1.25 -11.15
N VAL A 78 11.31 1.77 -11.04
CA VAL A 78 11.68 2.80 -10.08
C VAL A 78 11.94 4.10 -10.84
N LEU A 79 11.28 5.18 -10.42
CA LEU A 79 11.52 6.52 -10.91
C LEU A 79 12.33 7.31 -9.90
N LEU A 80 13.41 7.90 -10.38
CA LEU A 80 14.20 8.88 -9.65
C LEU A 80 13.94 10.24 -10.26
N VAL A 81 13.58 11.21 -9.43
CA VAL A 81 13.26 12.56 -9.86
C VAL A 81 14.28 13.50 -9.25
N ASP A 82 14.82 14.39 -10.05
CA ASP A 82 15.75 15.41 -9.58
C ASP A 82 15.10 16.26 -8.46
N ASN A 83 15.92 16.68 -7.50
CA ASN A 83 15.50 17.40 -6.30
C ASN A 83 14.53 16.62 -5.36
N SER A 84 14.47 15.28 -5.48
CA SER A 84 13.74 14.42 -4.57
C SER A 84 14.67 13.42 -3.90
N ALA A 85 14.60 13.33 -2.56
CA ALA A 85 15.36 12.36 -1.78
C ALA A 85 14.80 10.93 -1.89
N ALA A 86 13.55 10.77 -2.31
CA ALA A 86 12.87 9.48 -2.35
C ALA A 86 12.74 8.95 -3.79
N ALA A 87 12.84 7.64 -3.94
CA ALA A 87 12.55 6.93 -5.17
C ALA A 87 11.08 6.51 -5.21
N MET A 88 10.43 6.66 -6.36
CA MET A 88 9.05 6.25 -6.59
C MET A 88 9.01 4.86 -7.24
N ILE A 89 8.32 3.91 -6.63
CA ILE A 89 8.18 2.53 -7.08
C ILE A 89 6.80 2.31 -7.70
N LEU A 90 6.77 1.69 -8.87
CA LEU A 90 5.58 1.35 -9.67
C LEU A 90 5.70 -0.07 -10.26
N PRO A 91 4.62 -0.82 -10.39
CA PRO A 91 3.31 -0.65 -9.77
C PRO A 91 3.33 -1.03 -8.30
N THR A 92 2.36 -0.54 -7.52
CA THR A 92 2.18 -0.95 -6.13
C THR A 92 1.03 -1.94 -6.03
N SER A 93 1.22 -3.00 -5.26
CA SER A 93 0.22 -4.01 -4.92
C SER A 93 -0.29 -3.80 -3.50
N LEU A 94 -1.48 -4.33 -3.19
CA LEU A 94 -2.01 -4.36 -1.81
C LEU A 94 -1.05 -5.08 -0.85
N PHE A 95 -0.39 -6.14 -1.32
CA PHE A 95 0.59 -6.87 -0.51
C PHE A 95 1.83 -6.04 -0.13
N ASP A 96 2.13 -4.98 -0.89
CA ASP A 96 3.26 -4.11 -0.60
C ASP A 96 3.04 -3.27 0.66
N PHE A 97 1.78 -3.07 1.09
CA PHE A 97 1.47 -2.41 2.35
C PHE A 97 1.68 -3.32 3.56
N VAL A 98 1.66 -4.64 3.34
CA VAL A 98 1.93 -5.64 4.37
C VAL A 98 3.43 -5.95 4.49
N GLN A 99 4.21 -5.64 3.45
CA GLN A 99 5.66 -5.83 3.43
C GLN A 99 6.37 -4.67 4.14
N ASP A 100 7.25 -5.01 5.07
CA ASP A 100 8.19 -4.06 5.65
C ASP A 100 9.52 -4.07 4.88
N THR A 101 10.15 -2.91 4.79
CA THR A 101 11.50 -2.77 4.22
C THR A 101 12.55 -3.61 4.93
N ASN A 102 12.37 -3.87 6.23
CA ASN A 102 13.28 -4.69 7.02
C ASN A 102 13.19 -6.19 6.67
N ASP A 103 12.11 -6.63 6.02
CA ASP A 103 11.95 -8.06 5.64
C ASP A 103 13.02 -8.54 4.65
N TYR A 104 13.66 -7.62 3.91
CA TYR A 104 14.75 -7.95 2.99
C TYR A 104 16.07 -8.28 3.67
N TYR A 105 16.25 -7.93 4.95
CA TYR A 105 17.46 -8.24 5.73
C TYR A 105 17.41 -9.61 6.40
N PHE A 106 16.23 -10.21 6.51
CA PHE A 106 16.07 -11.52 7.12
C PHE A 106 16.31 -12.64 6.11
N PRO A 107 16.76 -13.81 6.58
CA PRO A 107 16.79 -15.02 5.76
C PRO A 107 15.43 -15.26 5.10
N PRO A 108 15.37 -15.83 3.88
CA PRO A 108 14.13 -15.95 3.10
C PRO A 108 12.98 -16.63 3.83
N LEU A 109 13.28 -17.61 4.69
CA LEU A 109 12.27 -18.30 5.50
C LEU A 109 11.63 -17.39 6.55
N ILE A 110 12.45 -16.59 7.24
CA ILE A 110 11.99 -15.68 8.28
C ILE A 110 11.18 -14.52 7.66
N GLY A 111 11.68 -13.96 6.56
CA GLY A 111 10.97 -12.90 5.84
C GLY A 111 9.59 -13.36 5.34
N THR A 112 9.50 -14.58 4.80
CA THR A 112 8.23 -15.17 4.35
C THR A 112 7.27 -15.40 5.53
N TYR A 113 7.76 -15.92 6.65
CA TYR A 113 6.99 -16.14 7.85
C TYR A 113 6.41 -14.81 8.40
N LEU A 114 7.24 -13.77 8.51
CA LEU A 114 6.80 -12.45 8.99
C LEU A 114 5.73 -11.83 8.09
N ARG A 115 5.88 -11.95 6.76
CA ARG A 115 4.86 -11.49 5.80
C ARG A 115 3.54 -12.23 5.99
N PHE A 116 3.60 -13.55 6.15
CA PHE A 116 2.41 -14.37 6.39
C PHE A 116 1.71 -14.01 7.70
N VAL A 117 2.46 -13.85 8.80
CA VAL A 117 1.91 -13.45 10.10
C VAL A 117 1.25 -12.08 10.01
N ARG A 118 1.88 -11.08 9.37
CA ARG A 118 1.27 -9.75 9.19
C ARG A 118 -0.02 -9.83 8.37
N ALA A 119 -0.02 -10.57 7.26
CA ALA A 119 -1.22 -10.77 6.44
C ALA A 119 -2.35 -11.41 7.25
N LEU A 120 -2.01 -12.42 8.06
CA LEU A 120 -2.95 -13.12 8.93
C LEU A 120 -3.50 -12.20 10.01
N VAL A 121 -2.65 -11.46 10.71
CA VAL A 121 -3.06 -10.48 11.74
C VAL A 121 -3.95 -9.40 11.14
N SER A 122 -3.59 -8.87 9.96
CA SER A 122 -4.41 -7.87 9.25
C SER A 122 -5.78 -8.43 8.86
N ALA A 123 -5.83 -9.66 8.37
CA ALA A 123 -7.09 -10.35 8.06
C ALA A 123 -7.93 -10.56 9.34
N PHE A 124 -7.32 -11.03 10.42
CA PHE A 124 -8.03 -11.17 11.70
C PHE A 124 -8.58 -9.84 12.20
N ALA A 125 -7.78 -8.77 12.18
CA ALA A 125 -8.23 -7.45 12.62
C ALA A 125 -9.45 -6.97 11.80
N LEU A 126 -9.46 -7.25 10.50
CA LEU A 126 -10.52 -6.84 9.58
C LEU A 126 -11.82 -7.64 9.81
N PHE A 127 -11.70 -8.94 10.08
CA PHE A 127 -12.87 -9.82 10.24
C PHE A 127 -13.35 -9.93 11.69
N LEU A 128 -12.45 -9.85 12.66
CA LEU A 128 -12.78 -10.02 14.07
C LEU A 128 -13.76 -8.95 14.55
N THR A 129 -13.54 -7.69 14.16
CA THR A 129 -14.39 -6.57 14.56
C THR A 129 -15.84 -6.71 14.11
N PRO A 130 -16.16 -6.95 12.82
CA PRO A 130 -17.54 -7.14 12.39
C PRO A 130 -18.15 -8.45 12.94
N VAL A 131 -17.37 -9.52 13.06
CA VAL A 131 -17.85 -10.77 13.66
C VAL A 131 -18.22 -10.56 15.14
N TRP A 132 -17.36 -9.89 15.90
CA TRP A 132 -17.66 -9.53 17.28
C TRP A 132 -18.94 -8.69 17.41
N TYR A 133 -19.10 -7.68 16.53
CA TYR A 133 -20.31 -6.86 16.49
C TYR A 133 -21.57 -7.69 16.21
N LEU A 134 -21.52 -8.62 15.25
CA LEU A 134 -22.64 -9.51 14.93
C LEU A 134 -22.98 -10.45 16.09
N LEU A 135 -21.98 -11.00 16.77
CA LEU A 135 -22.16 -11.85 17.93
C LEU A 135 -22.83 -11.12 19.09
N VAL A 136 -22.38 -9.91 19.41
CA VAL A 136 -22.96 -9.10 20.49
C VAL A 136 -24.42 -8.70 20.17
N ARG A 137 -24.73 -8.48 18.88
CA ARG A 137 -26.11 -8.16 18.45
C ARG A 137 -27.06 -9.36 18.49
N ASN A 138 -26.53 -10.57 18.31
CA ASN A 138 -27.31 -11.82 18.29
C ASN A 138 -26.85 -12.76 19.42
N PRO A 139 -27.25 -12.52 20.68
CA PRO A 139 -26.77 -13.29 21.85
C PRO A 139 -27.13 -14.78 21.77
N ASP A 140 -28.19 -15.15 21.05
CA ASP A 140 -28.64 -16.54 20.89
C ASP A 140 -27.68 -17.40 20.03
N THR A 141 -26.80 -16.75 19.25
CA THR A 141 -25.83 -17.42 18.37
C THR A 141 -24.50 -17.67 19.09
N ILE A 142 -24.30 -17.13 20.28
CA ILE A 142 -23.03 -17.19 21.01
C ILE A 142 -22.89 -18.57 21.68
N PRO A 143 -21.84 -19.35 21.33
CA PRO A 143 -21.57 -20.60 22.03
C PRO A 143 -21.18 -20.32 23.50
N GLN A 144 -21.49 -21.26 24.39
CA GLN A 144 -21.31 -21.08 25.85
C GLN A 144 -19.88 -20.70 26.26
N TRP A 145 -18.86 -21.17 25.54
CA TRP A 145 -17.47 -20.84 25.81
C TRP A 145 -17.08 -19.38 25.47
N LEU A 146 -17.90 -18.69 24.67
CA LEU A 146 -17.78 -17.28 24.30
C LEU A 146 -18.71 -16.36 25.08
N ALA A 147 -19.46 -16.90 26.07
CA ALA A 147 -20.42 -16.12 26.85
C ALA A 147 -19.81 -14.92 27.61
N PHE A 148 -18.48 -14.93 27.84
CA PHE A 148 -17.77 -13.79 28.44
C PHE A 148 -17.74 -12.52 27.58
N ILE A 149 -18.04 -12.64 26.26
CA ILE A 149 -18.09 -11.50 25.32
C ILE A 149 -19.44 -10.75 25.43
N GLN A 150 -20.44 -11.34 26.06
CA GLN A 150 -21.75 -10.70 26.21
C GLN A 150 -21.65 -9.44 27.07
N VAL A 151 -22.04 -8.30 26.49
CA VAL A 151 -22.18 -7.04 27.21
C VAL A 151 -23.47 -7.13 28.03
N LYS A 152 -23.34 -7.27 29.35
CA LYS A 152 -24.48 -7.44 30.27
C LYS A 152 -25.17 -6.14 30.68
N GLU A 153 -24.53 -4.98 30.41
CA GLU A 153 -25.07 -3.70 30.83
C GLU A 153 -25.70 -2.93 29.64
N PRO A 154 -26.84 -2.25 29.87
CA PRO A 154 -27.44 -1.40 28.86
C PRO A 154 -26.52 -0.19 28.60
N ASN A 155 -25.85 -0.20 27.49
CA ASN A 155 -25.02 0.93 27.06
C ASN A 155 -25.94 2.11 26.67
N THR A 156 -25.66 3.28 27.22
CA THR A 156 -26.34 4.55 26.87
C THR A 156 -26.09 4.99 25.43
N VAL A 157 -25.03 4.48 24.80
CA VAL A 157 -24.63 4.79 23.42
C VAL A 157 -24.73 3.51 22.59
N PRO A 158 -25.38 3.55 21.41
CA PRO A 158 -25.46 2.38 20.54
C PRO A 158 -24.06 1.90 20.14
N LEU A 159 -23.86 0.58 20.20
CA LEU A 159 -22.59 -0.12 19.99
C LEU A 159 -21.90 0.28 18.68
N LEU A 160 -22.69 0.55 17.64
CA LEU A 160 -22.20 0.99 16.33
C LEU A 160 -21.53 2.38 16.41
N LEU A 161 -22.09 3.31 17.20
CA LEU A 161 -21.48 4.62 17.43
C LEU A 161 -20.19 4.52 18.26
N GLN A 162 -20.15 3.61 19.26
CA GLN A 162 -18.93 3.37 20.04
C GLN A 162 -17.78 2.86 19.13
N LEU A 163 -18.11 1.96 18.20
CA LEU A 163 -17.14 1.37 17.26
C LEU A 163 -16.65 2.40 16.21
N LEU A 164 -17.46 3.40 15.91
CA LEU A 164 -17.10 4.48 14.98
C LEU A 164 -16.19 5.55 15.61
N ILE A 165 -16.25 5.70 16.95
CA ILE A 165 -15.48 6.70 17.71
C ILE A 165 -14.07 6.19 18.04
N ILE A 166 -13.83 4.86 18.08
CA ILE A 166 -12.53 4.23 18.31
C ILE A 166 -11.71 4.20 17.02
#